data_a47b6cc1a4c9a3c35136eb9f2310e609
#
_entry.id   a47b6cc1a4c9a3c35136eb9f2310e609
#
_cell.length_a   1.000
_cell.length_b   1.000
_cell.length_c   1.000
_cell.angle_alpha   90.00
_cell.angle_beta   90.00
_cell.angle_gamma   90.00
#
_symmetry.space_group_name_H-M   'P 1'
#
loop_
_entity.id
_entity.type
_entity.pdbx_description
1 polymer ?
#
loop_
_entity_poly.entity_id
_entity_poly.type
_entity_poly.pdbx_seq_one_letter_code
_entity_poly.pdbx_strand_id
1 'polypeptide(L)'
;ILEKKLYQKEYVMNYTNATFLIDPSYKFDVADGLFSGWDEKEKAYSNKTWMYQTEKVIPWNTEPGAPGAWADNPGVPKFNHPALKVPKKDASLQDPNCVLNLLAKHYDRYTLQKVSEVTGIKPELLEEVYKTYAASGAPEKSGTILYALGQTQHSYGSQNCRAMCIIQLLLGNVGVAGGGINALRGEPNVQGSTDVGATMDYAPGYLAWPIQQNHPTLDAYLSKETYADGYYMNKPKFMVSMLKEWYGDNATAENNYCYDLLPKRSLKHNDSTIPTFHYMAENQIKGYLVWGMNPAHSEPNTKYCREVLGKLDWMIVADWFATETATFWKAPGMKPEEIQTTVYMLPAALIYEKEGSIANSGRWLQWRQKAVEPAGQAKSDFEIMTRLFNRIAQLYRQEGGVNPDQVTKVNWDYRNPQGQLDIKAVAHAINGYNTKTGKLLKGYGELTADGDTA
;
A
#
# COMPACT_ATOMS: atom_id res chain seq x y z
N ILE A 1 16.74 26.77 4.04
CA ILE A 1 15.44 27.33 3.57
C ILE A 1 14.78 28.13 4.69
N LEU A 2 14.63 27.58 5.89
CA LEU A 2 14.00 28.25 7.04
C LEU A 2 14.89 29.33 7.64
N GLU A 3 16.17 29.03 7.94
CA GLU A 3 17.14 29.93 8.51
C GLU A 3 17.35 31.20 7.67
N LYS A 4 17.55 31.00 6.34
CA LYS A 4 17.80 32.13 5.41
C LYS A 4 16.51 32.67 4.77
N LYS A 5 15.35 32.21 5.22
CA LYS A 5 14.02 32.60 4.72
C LYS A 5 13.88 32.50 3.20
N LEU A 6 14.42 31.42 2.62
CA LEU A 6 14.39 31.15 1.17
C LEU A 6 13.08 30.50 0.71
N TYR A 7 12.09 30.37 1.59
CA TYR A 7 10.78 29.83 1.24
C TYR A 7 9.94 30.80 0.43
N GLN A 8 9.04 30.27 -0.39
CA GLN A 8 8.08 31.06 -1.16
C GLN A 8 6.97 31.58 -0.25
N LYS A 9 7.10 32.81 0.24
CA LYS A 9 6.25 33.38 1.28
C LYS A 9 4.77 33.35 0.91
N GLU A 10 4.40 33.75 -0.29
CA GLU A 10 3.00 33.81 -0.72
C GLU A 10 2.37 32.41 -0.72
N TYR A 11 3.05 31.42 -1.28
CA TYR A 11 2.59 30.05 -1.28
C TYR A 11 2.44 29.50 0.14
N VAL A 12 3.45 29.68 0.96
CA VAL A 12 3.47 29.20 2.36
C VAL A 12 2.30 29.76 3.15
N MET A 13 1.98 31.05 2.96
CA MET A 13 0.89 31.72 3.66
C MET A 13 -0.50 31.30 3.18
N ASN A 14 -0.68 31.06 1.88
CA ASN A 14 -2.00 30.87 1.29
C ASN A 14 -2.38 29.39 1.07
N TYR A 15 -1.39 28.52 0.85
CA TYR A 15 -1.63 27.12 0.44
C TYR A 15 -1.10 26.09 1.44
N THR A 16 -0.60 26.54 2.60
CA THR A 16 -0.16 25.63 3.67
C THR A 16 -0.77 26.03 5.02
N ASN A 17 -0.55 25.20 6.02
CA ASN A 17 -0.91 25.51 7.40
C ASN A 17 0.16 26.31 8.17
N ALA A 18 1.15 26.84 7.50
CA ALA A 18 2.30 27.53 8.11
C ALA A 18 1.89 28.71 9.01
N THR A 19 0.81 29.41 8.65
CA THR A 19 0.25 30.54 9.42
C THR A 19 -0.63 30.14 10.58
N PHE A 20 -1.01 28.86 10.71
CA PHE A 20 -1.94 28.43 11.73
C PHE A 20 -1.27 28.44 13.11
N LEU A 21 -2.03 28.87 14.12
CA LEU A 21 -1.58 28.90 15.51
C LEU A 21 -1.93 27.59 16.19
N ILE A 22 -0.91 26.94 16.77
CA ILE A 22 -1.08 25.74 17.58
C ILE A 22 -1.59 26.11 18.96
N ASP A 23 -2.36 25.22 19.56
CA ASP A 23 -2.89 25.37 20.91
C ASP A 23 -1.74 25.70 21.91
N PRO A 24 -1.92 26.69 22.79
CA PRO A 24 -0.87 27.09 23.76
C PRO A 24 -0.46 25.97 24.73
N SER A 25 -1.28 24.95 24.91
CA SER A 25 -0.96 23.76 25.71
C SER A 25 0.04 22.81 25.05
N TYR A 26 0.32 23.03 23.75
CA TYR A 26 1.31 22.23 23.02
C TYR A 26 2.71 22.42 23.60
N LYS A 27 3.36 21.33 23.96
CA LYS A 27 4.74 21.32 24.43
C LYS A 27 5.64 20.80 23.34
N PHE A 28 6.56 21.64 22.88
CA PHE A 28 7.44 21.32 21.78
C PHE A 28 8.46 20.22 22.11
N ASP A 29 9.12 20.36 23.27
CA ASP A 29 10.11 19.40 23.73
C ASP A 29 9.50 18.59 24.88
N VAL A 30 9.13 17.35 24.59
CA VAL A 30 8.66 16.40 25.58
C VAL A 30 9.56 15.18 25.51
N ALA A 31 10.16 14.81 26.64
CA ALA A 31 10.96 13.60 26.80
C ALA A 31 11.96 13.33 25.64
N ASP A 32 13.09 14.03 25.65
CA ASP A 32 14.24 13.79 24.76
C ASP A 32 13.91 13.81 23.26
N GLY A 33 13.05 14.72 22.84
CA GLY A 33 12.70 14.91 21.44
C GLY A 33 11.48 14.14 20.95
N LEU A 34 10.75 13.49 21.85
CA LEU A 34 9.42 12.99 21.53
C LEU A 34 8.44 14.16 21.38
N PHE A 35 7.50 14.00 20.46
CA PHE A 35 6.48 15.03 20.24
C PHE A 35 5.49 15.11 21.41
N SER A 36 4.89 16.27 21.60
CA SER A 36 3.77 16.46 22.50
C SER A 36 2.67 15.43 22.23
N GLY A 37 2.06 14.92 23.30
CA GLY A 37 0.99 13.94 23.20
C GLY A 37 1.41 12.49 23.39
N TRP A 38 2.68 12.22 23.65
CA TRP A 38 3.08 10.90 24.11
C TRP A 38 2.47 10.61 25.48
N ASP A 39 1.76 9.48 25.57
CA ASP A 39 1.22 8.95 26.82
C ASP A 39 2.08 7.77 27.29
N GLU A 40 2.77 7.97 28.39
CA GLU A 40 3.71 6.97 28.92
C GLU A 40 2.99 5.72 29.45
N LYS A 41 1.75 5.84 29.92
CA LYS A 41 0.96 4.71 30.41
C LYS A 41 0.43 3.85 29.29
N GLU A 42 -0.13 4.51 28.27
CA GLU A 42 -0.71 3.85 27.11
C GLU A 42 0.34 3.45 26.06
N LYS A 43 1.59 3.92 26.20
CA LYS A 43 2.68 3.75 25.22
C LYS A 43 2.24 4.15 23.80
N ALA A 44 1.46 5.21 23.70
CA ALA A 44 0.85 5.68 22.46
C ALA A 44 0.83 7.20 22.36
N TYR A 45 0.69 7.71 21.14
CA TYR A 45 0.51 9.14 20.91
C TYR A 45 -0.98 9.53 20.89
N SER A 46 -1.28 10.64 21.57
CA SER A 46 -2.55 11.36 21.44
C SER A 46 -2.32 12.68 20.73
N ASN A 47 -3.05 12.92 19.65
CA ASN A 47 -2.98 14.18 18.90
C ASN A 47 -3.87 15.31 19.50
N LYS A 48 -4.48 15.09 20.64
CA LYS A 48 -5.36 16.07 21.28
C LYS A 48 -4.66 17.40 21.56
N THR A 49 -3.35 17.36 21.85
CA THR A 49 -2.56 18.58 22.10
C THR A 49 -2.02 19.23 20.83
N TRP A 50 -2.21 18.61 19.65
CA TRP A 50 -1.73 19.13 18.35
C TRP A 50 -2.81 19.96 17.63
N MET A 51 -3.85 20.34 18.36
CA MET A 51 -4.98 21.08 17.79
C MET A 51 -4.58 22.53 17.50
N TYR A 52 -5.22 23.08 16.48
CA TYR A 52 -5.11 24.52 16.20
C TYR A 52 -5.98 25.32 17.17
N GLN A 53 -5.54 26.55 17.50
CA GLN A 53 -6.44 27.54 18.08
C GLN A 53 -7.59 27.79 17.13
N THR A 54 -8.80 27.77 17.64
CA THR A 54 -10.01 27.99 16.83
C THR A 54 -10.40 29.47 16.84
N GLU A 55 -10.52 30.09 15.66
CA GLU A 55 -11.03 31.44 15.49
C GLU A 55 -12.55 31.43 15.56
N LYS A 56 -13.17 30.55 14.79
CA LYS A 56 -14.60 30.36 14.76
C LYS A 56 -14.98 28.93 14.41
N VAL A 57 -16.18 28.56 14.82
CA VAL A 57 -16.79 27.29 14.44
C VAL A 57 -17.90 27.59 13.46
N ILE A 58 -17.82 27.05 12.25
CA ILE A 58 -18.86 27.13 11.24
C ILE A 58 -19.69 25.86 11.38
N PRO A 59 -20.96 25.93 11.78
CA PRO A 59 -21.86 24.79 11.72
C PRO A 59 -21.87 24.29 10.27
N TRP A 60 -21.86 23.00 10.09
CA TRP A 60 -22.05 22.45 8.76
C TRP A 60 -23.47 22.79 8.31
N ASN A 61 -23.55 23.68 7.35
CA ASN A 61 -24.87 24.11 6.85
C ASN A 61 -25.20 23.30 5.59
N THR A 62 -26.37 22.67 5.60
CA THR A 62 -26.91 21.92 4.46
C THR A 62 -27.76 22.85 3.54
N GLU A 63 -27.76 24.14 3.77
CA GLU A 63 -28.49 25.09 2.94
C GLU A 63 -27.83 25.30 1.58
N PRO A 64 -28.61 25.31 0.49
CA PRO A 64 -28.09 25.57 -0.85
C PRO A 64 -27.33 26.90 -0.94
N GLY A 65 -26.14 26.87 -1.53
CA GLY A 65 -25.27 28.05 -1.72
C GLY A 65 -24.45 28.50 -0.51
N ALA A 66 -24.52 27.83 0.64
CA ALA A 66 -23.62 28.10 1.76
C ALA A 66 -22.18 27.62 1.46
N PRO A 67 -21.11 28.31 1.95
CA PRO A 67 -19.77 27.81 1.82
C PRO A 67 -19.64 26.39 2.43
N GLY A 68 -19.30 25.42 1.59
CA GLY A 68 -19.23 24.00 1.97
C GLY A 68 -20.53 23.20 1.74
N ALA A 69 -21.57 23.78 1.14
CA ALA A 69 -22.79 23.07 0.75
C ALA A 69 -22.53 22.21 -0.50
N TRP A 70 -22.38 20.91 -0.31
CA TRP A 70 -22.44 19.89 -1.38
C TRP A 70 -23.89 19.39 -1.58
N ALA A 71 -24.87 20.13 -1.01
CA ALA A 71 -26.22 19.67 -0.76
C ALA A 71 -27.13 19.61 -2.00
N ASP A 72 -26.70 20.12 -3.14
CA ASP A 72 -27.57 20.25 -4.33
C ASP A 72 -27.39 19.12 -5.35
N ASN A 73 -26.63 18.08 -5.02
CA ASN A 73 -26.52 16.92 -5.90
C ASN A 73 -27.50 15.83 -5.43
N PRO A 74 -28.61 15.57 -6.17
CA PRO A 74 -29.62 14.59 -5.76
C PRO A 74 -29.06 13.15 -5.93
N GLY A 75 -28.22 12.73 -5.07
CA GLY A 75 -27.52 11.44 -5.05
C GLY A 75 -26.38 11.43 -4.05
N VAL A 76 -26.05 12.58 -3.47
CA VAL A 76 -25.05 12.64 -2.41
C VAL A 76 -25.76 12.43 -1.06
N PRO A 77 -25.39 11.41 -0.28
CA PRO A 77 -25.95 11.19 1.04
C PRO A 77 -25.75 12.43 1.92
N LYS A 78 -26.76 12.79 2.71
CA LYS A 78 -26.66 13.86 3.72
C LYS A 78 -25.76 13.35 4.85
N PHE A 79 -24.55 13.85 4.91
CA PHE A 79 -23.59 13.46 5.94
C PHE A 79 -23.73 14.32 7.20
N ASN A 80 -23.66 13.70 8.37
CA ASN A 80 -23.45 14.39 9.64
C ASN A 80 -21.96 14.77 9.76
N HIS A 81 -21.53 15.80 9.05
CA HIS A 81 -20.18 16.32 9.21
C HIS A 81 -20.05 17.10 10.52
N PRO A 82 -18.96 16.92 11.26
CA PRO A 82 -18.69 17.75 12.42
C PRO A 82 -18.53 19.22 11.98
N ALA A 83 -18.95 20.15 12.82
CA ALA A 83 -18.78 21.57 12.56
C ALA A 83 -17.33 21.92 12.18
N LEU A 84 -17.16 22.71 11.12
CA LEU A 84 -15.84 23.12 10.64
C LEU A 84 -15.21 24.11 11.63
N LYS A 85 -14.12 23.71 12.26
CA LYS A 85 -13.30 24.58 13.10
C LYS A 85 -12.33 25.35 12.23
N VAL A 86 -12.53 26.67 12.11
CA VAL A 86 -11.61 27.54 11.35
C VAL A 86 -10.41 27.85 12.23
N PRO A 87 -9.17 27.51 11.81
CA PRO A 87 -7.97 27.82 12.60
C PRO A 87 -7.72 29.32 12.68
N LYS A 88 -7.28 29.79 13.86
CA LYS A 88 -6.70 31.11 14.01
C LYS A 88 -5.37 31.19 13.26
N LYS A 89 -5.12 32.29 12.56
CA LYS A 89 -3.94 32.50 11.72
C LYS A 89 -3.12 33.71 12.15
N ASP A 90 -1.81 33.60 12.01
CA ASP A 90 -0.91 34.75 12.03
C ASP A 90 -0.30 34.98 10.65
N ALA A 91 -0.86 35.95 9.93
CA ALA A 91 -0.36 36.35 8.60
C ALA A 91 1.01 37.02 8.65
N SER A 92 1.45 37.50 9.82
CA SER A 92 2.79 38.09 9.98
C SER A 92 3.91 37.05 10.06
N LEU A 93 3.58 35.80 10.41
CA LEU A 93 4.52 34.74 10.68
C LEU A 93 5.50 35.06 11.82
N GLN A 94 5.06 35.86 12.82
CA GLN A 94 5.89 36.25 13.96
C GLN A 94 5.51 35.54 15.26
N ASP A 95 4.28 35.03 15.38
CA ASP A 95 3.83 34.34 16.58
C ASP A 95 4.67 33.06 16.80
N PRO A 96 5.26 32.84 17.99
CA PRO A 96 6.05 31.67 18.28
C PRO A 96 5.26 30.35 18.21
N ASN A 97 3.94 30.39 18.35
CA ASN A 97 3.06 29.24 18.22
C ASN A 97 2.60 29.00 16.76
N CYS A 98 3.03 29.81 15.81
CA CYS A 98 2.79 29.61 14.41
C CYS A 98 3.52 28.33 13.94
N VAL A 99 2.84 27.51 13.12
CA VAL A 99 3.41 26.26 12.60
C VAL A 99 4.79 26.47 11.97
N LEU A 100 4.96 27.51 11.18
CA LEU A 100 6.28 27.81 10.56
C LEU A 100 7.39 28.00 11.58
N ASN A 101 7.12 28.74 12.66
CA ASN A 101 8.12 29.02 13.69
C ASN A 101 8.43 27.80 14.55
N LEU A 102 7.41 26.98 14.86
CA LEU A 102 7.61 25.68 15.52
C LEU A 102 8.41 24.72 14.64
N LEU A 103 8.16 24.71 13.33
CA LEU A 103 8.93 23.94 12.38
C LEU A 103 10.39 24.40 12.32
N ALA A 104 10.62 25.71 12.25
CA ALA A 104 11.97 26.28 12.26
C ALA A 104 12.71 25.89 13.54
N LYS A 105 12.07 26.03 14.70
CA LYS A 105 12.63 25.60 15.99
C LYS A 105 12.94 24.10 16.03
N HIS A 106 12.11 23.25 15.41
CA HIS A 106 12.37 21.81 15.37
C HIS A 106 13.63 21.47 14.58
N TYR A 107 13.88 22.19 13.47
CA TYR A 107 14.99 21.91 12.56
C TYR A 107 16.26 22.70 12.85
N ASP A 108 16.30 23.65 13.82
CA ASP A 108 17.47 24.45 14.16
C ASP A 108 18.67 23.61 14.62
N ARG A 109 18.42 22.44 15.21
CA ARG A 109 19.43 21.47 15.59
C ARG A 109 20.22 20.86 14.43
N TYR A 110 19.72 20.93 13.23
CA TYR A 110 20.36 20.39 12.02
C TYR A 110 21.16 21.50 11.32
N THR A 111 22.16 22.02 12.01
CA THR A 111 23.04 23.03 11.44
C THR A 111 23.85 22.49 10.27
N LEU A 112 24.31 23.38 9.38
CA LEU A 112 25.14 23.00 8.23
C LEU A 112 26.38 22.21 8.67
N GLN A 113 27.03 22.63 9.77
CA GLN A 113 28.16 21.93 10.34
C GLN A 113 27.79 20.52 10.80
N LYS A 114 26.67 20.37 11.51
CA LYS A 114 26.19 19.06 11.98
C LYS A 114 25.90 18.11 10.84
N VAL A 115 25.26 18.60 9.77
CA VAL A 115 24.99 17.80 8.58
C VAL A 115 26.28 17.39 7.88
N SER A 116 27.26 18.30 7.78
CA SER A 116 28.59 18.01 7.23
C SER A 116 29.31 16.91 8.01
N GLU A 117 29.31 16.98 9.33
CA GLU A 117 29.91 15.96 10.21
C GLU A 117 29.30 14.56 10.01
N VAL A 118 27.96 14.50 9.88
CA VAL A 118 27.23 13.23 9.72
C VAL A 118 27.39 12.64 8.32
N THR A 119 27.36 13.49 7.29
CA THR A 119 27.38 13.04 5.88
C THR A 119 28.78 12.92 5.28
N GLY A 120 29.78 13.56 5.88
CA GLY A 120 31.13 13.69 5.34
C GLY A 120 31.23 14.66 4.15
N ILE A 121 30.17 15.40 3.82
CA ILE A 121 30.14 16.36 2.72
C ILE A 121 30.61 17.73 3.23
N LYS A 122 31.46 18.41 2.47
CA LYS A 122 31.96 19.74 2.85
C LYS A 122 30.81 20.76 2.99
N PRO A 123 30.84 21.64 4.03
CA PRO A 123 29.77 22.60 4.27
C PRO A 123 29.47 23.50 3.07
N GLU A 124 30.51 23.94 2.32
CA GLU A 124 30.37 24.82 1.17
C GLU A 124 29.56 24.15 0.04
N LEU A 125 29.80 22.85 -0.18
CA LEU A 125 29.07 22.08 -1.17
C LEU A 125 27.63 21.85 -0.77
N LEU A 126 27.36 21.53 0.51
CA LEU A 126 26.01 21.43 1.03
C LEU A 126 25.24 22.74 0.86
N GLU A 127 25.87 23.87 1.20
CA GLU A 127 25.25 25.19 1.06
C GLU A 127 24.94 25.52 -0.40
N GLU A 128 25.83 25.19 -1.32
CA GLU A 128 25.62 25.36 -2.78
C GLU A 128 24.42 24.56 -3.26
N VAL A 129 24.34 23.27 -2.90
CA VAL A 129 23.20 22.39 -3.25
C VAL A 129 21.89 22.93 -2.69
N TYR A 130 21.88 23.33 -1.41
CA TYR A 130 20.67 23.85 -0.78
C TYR A 130 20.19 25.15 -1.41
N LYS A 131 21.08 26.08 -1.72
CA LYS A 131 20.76 27.34 -2.40
C LYS A 131 20.27 27.09 -3.83
N THR A 132 20.92 26.20 -4.54
CA THR A 132 20.55 25.84 -5.92
C THR A 132 19.13 25.26 -5.94
N TYR A 133 18.83 24.33 -5.05
CA TYR A 133 17.48 23.77 -4.99
C TYR A 133 16.44 24.78 -4.48
N ALA A 134 16.78 25.57 -3.47
CA ALA A 134 15.91 26.61 -2.94
C ALA A 134 15.54 27.68 -3.98
N ALA A 135 16.36 27.88 -5.01
CA ALA A 135 16.05 28.80 -6.12
C ALA A 135 14.81 28.37 -6.93
N SER A 136 14.34 27.13 -6.79
CA SER A 136 13.08 26.69 -7.38
C SER A 136 11.85 27.28 -6.66
N GLY A 137 12.02 27.90 -5.48
CA GLY A 137 10.94 28.56 -4.73
C GLY A 137 10.48 29.91 -5.28
N ALA A 138 10.89 30.28 -6.49
CA ALA A 138 10.38 31.48 -7.17
C ALA A 138 9.07 31.15 -7.92
N PRO A 139 8.11 32.10 -8.02
CA PRO A 139 6.80 31.84 -8.62
C PRO A 139 6.83 31.26 -10.04
N GLU A 140 7.85 31.60 -10.82
CA GLU A 140 8.02 31.17 -12.22
C GLU A 140 8.94 29.95 -12.37
N LYS A 141 9.36 29.36 -11.26
CA LYS A 141 10.26 28.21 -11.25
C LYS A 141 9.60 27.07 -10.52
N SER A 142 10.01 25.86 -10.85
CA SER A 142 9.60 24.68 -10.12
C SER A 142 10.75 23.69 -9.97
N GLY A 143 10.71 22.92 -8.89
CA GLY A 143 11.65 21.84 -8.65
C GLY A 143 10.89 20.59 -8.28
N THR A 144 11.34 19.44 -8.75
CA THR A 144 10.78 18.14 -8.37
C THR A 144 11.79 17.33 -7.58
N ILE A 145 11.29 16.50 -6.67
CA ILE A 145 12.09 15.49 -5.99
C ILE A 145 11.66 14.11 -6.50
N LEU A 146 12.60 13.36 -7.03
CA LEU A 146 12.42 11.97 -7.44
C LEU A 146 13.03 11.09 -6.37
N TYR A 147 12.29 10.11 -5.89
CA TYR A 147 12.78 9.16 -4.90
C TYR A 147 12.25 7.74 -5.16
N ALA A 148 12.89 6.77 -4.55
CA ALA A 148 12.47 5.38 -4.59
C ALA A 148 12.85 4.68 -3.26
N LEU A 149 13.05 3.38 -3.31
CA LEU A 149 13.27 2.52 -2.15
C LEU A 149 14.49 2.89 -1.30
N GLY A 150 15.52 3.51 -1.91
CA GLY A 150 16.69 4.01 -1.18
C GLY A 150 16.38 5.04 -0.09
N GLN A 151 15.22 5.73 -0.17
CA GLN A 151 14.76 6.66 0.85
C GLN A 151 13.71 6.05 1.78
N THR A 152 13.00 5.01 1.36
CA THR A 152 11.87 4.46 2.10
C THR A 152 12.17 3.17 2.84
N GLN A 153 13.15 2.39 2.42
CA GLN A 153 13.55 1.14 3.08
C GLN A 153 14.50 1.38 4.26
N HIS A 154 14.09 2.26 5.17
CA HIS A 154 14.75 2.58 6.42
C HIS A 154 13.75 2.58 7.57
N SER A 155 14.19 2.38 8.81
CA SER A 155 13.35 2.49 10.00
C SER A 155 12.63 3.84 10.12
N TYR A 156 13.20 4.88 9.52
CA TYR A 156 12.69 6.26 9.46
C TYR A 156 12.28 6.69 8.04
N GLY A 157 12.00 5.76 7.14
CA GLY A 157 11.64 6.05 5.75
C GLY A 157 10.46 7.00 5.58
N SER A 158 9.44 6.89 6.45
CA SER A 158 8.30 7.82 6.45
C SER A 158 8.72 9.26 6.78
N GLN A 159 9.68 9.45 7.68
CA GLN A 159 10.22 10.77 8.01
C GLN A 159 11.04 11.35 6.85
N ASN A 160 11.77 10.53 6.12
CA ASN A 160 12.48 10.96 4.89
C ASN A 160 11.49 11.53 3.87
N CYS A 161 10.40 10.80 3.58
CA CYS A 161 9.35 11.28 2.68
C CYS A 161 8.72 12.58 3.20
N ARG A 162 8.44 12.65 4.49
CA ARG A 162 7.86 13.86 5.12
C ARG A 162 8.79 15.06 5.01
N ALA A 163 10.11 14.88 5.19
CA ALA A 163 11.08 15.96 5.01
C ALA A 163 11.07 16.50 3.57
N MET A 164 11.02 15.62 2.57
CA MET A 164 10.87 16.02 1.17
C MET A 164 9.57 16.79 0.92
N CYS A 165 8.44 16.34 1.50
CA CYS A 165 7.16 17.07 1.42
C CYS A 165 7.26 18.48 2.02
N ILE A 166 7.91 18.63 3.17
CA ILE A 166 8.11 19.93 3.82
C ILE A 166 8.92 20.87 2.92
N ILE A 167 10.02 20.40 2.34
CA ILE A 167 10.84 21.19 1.41
C ILE A 167 9.98 21.68 0.24
N GLN A 168 9.22 20.79 -0.38
CA GLN A 168 8.39 21.13 -1.53
C GLN A 168 7.26 22.13 -1.20
N LEU A 169 6.65 21.98 -0.02
CA LEU A 169 5.64 22.95 0.45
C LEU A 169 6.25 24.31 0.79
N LEU A 170 7.44 24.34 1.39
CA LEU A 170 8.13 25.60 1.66
C LEU A 170 8.51 26.34 0.37
N LEU A 171 8.90 25.61 -0.66
CA LEU A 171 9.31 26.19 -1.94
C LEU A 171 8.15 26.43 -2.91
N GLY A 172 6.91 26.05 -2.56
CA GLY A 172 5.75 26.22 -3.43
C GLY A 172 5.75 25.31 -4.66
N ASN A 173 6.45 24.19 -4.59
CA ASN A 173 6.60 23.25 -5.70
C ASN A 173 5.45 22.24 -5.85
N VAL A 174 4.46 22.24 -4.93
CA VAL A 174 3.31 21.33 -5.00
C VAL A 174 2.17 22.00 -5.74
N GLY A 175 1.58 21.30 -6.70
CA GLY A 175 0.47 21.80 -7.50
C GLY A 175 0.88 22.65 -8.70
N VAL A 176 2.16 22.69 -9.04
CA VAL A 176 2.68 23.40 -10.22
C VAL A 176 3.30 22.43 -11.22
N ALA A 177 3.23 22.77 -12.50
CA ALA A 177 3.82 21.94 -13.54
C ALA A 177 5.34 21.80 -13.36
N GLY A 178 5.84 20.56 -13.42
CA GLY A 178 7.26 20.24 -13.19
C GLY A 178 7.69 20.22 -11.74
N GLY A 179 6.76 20.46 -10.79
CA GLY A 179 7.01 20.37 -9.35
C GLY A 179 6.61 19.04 -8.75
N GLY A 180 6.49 19.01 -7.43
CA GLY A 180 5.98 17.88 -6.67
C GLY A 180 7.04 16.87 -6.23
N ILE A 181 6.55 15.75 -5.71
CA ILE A 181 7.36 14.62 -5.26
C ILE A 181 6.91 13.39 -6.04
N ASN A 182 7.85 12.71 -6.66
CA ASN A 182 7.58 11.60 -7.55
C ASN A 182 8.26 10.34 -7.02
N ALA A 183 7.46 9.41 -6.53
CA ALA A 183 7.92 8.08 -6.18
C ALA A 183 8.17 7.28 -7.47
N LEU A 184 9.43 7.07 -7.81
CA LEU A 184 9.80 6.20 -8.92
C LEU A 184 9.66 4.75 -8.48
N ARG A 185 8.74 4.03 -9.09
CA ARG A 185 8.50 2.63 -8.74
C ARG A 185 9.69 1.77 -9.14
N GLY A 186 10.19 0.94 -8.20
CA GLY A 186 11.26 -0.01 -8.46
C GLY A 186 10.81 -1.14 -9.36
N GLU A 187 9.67 -1.73 -9.05
CA GLU A 187 9.04 -2.81 -9.80
C GLU A 187 8.05 -2.25 -10.82
N PRO A 188 8.11 -2.70 -12.08
CA PRO A 188 7.31 -2.12 -13.17
C PRO A 188 5.79 -2.21 -12.95
N ASN A 189 5.30 -3.21 -12.24
CA ASN A 189 3.87 -3.46 -12.04
C ASN A 189 3.46 -3.42 -10.55
N VAL A 190 4.19 -2.74 -9.69
CA VAL A 190 3.82 -2.67 -8.26
C VAL A 190 2.46 -2.03 -8.06
N GLN A 191 2.08 -1.04 -8.88
CA GLN A 191 0.75 -0.46 -8.86
C GLN A 191 -0.32 -1.51 -9.22
N GLY A 192 -0.15 -2.23 -10.32
CA GLY A 192 -1.09 -3.25 -10.76
C GLY A 192 -1.19 -4.44 -9.80
N SER A 193 -0.09 -4.88 -9.21
CA SER A 193 -0.10 -5.91 -8.18
C SER A 193 -0.96 -5.51 -6.98
N THR A 194 -0.85 -4.25 -6.55
CA THR A 194 -1.68 -3.73 -5.45
C THR A 194 -3.15 -3.60 -5.87
N ASP A 195 -3.42 -3.14 -7.09
CA ASP A 195 -4.79 -2.98 -7.61
C ASP A 195 -5.56 -4.31 -7.60
N VAL A 196 -4.88 -5.42 -7.89
CA VAL A 196 -5.48 -6.77 -7.89
C VAL A 196 -5.33 -7.53 -6.57
N GLY A 197 -4.83 -6.87 -5.53
CA GLY A 197 -4.75 -7.45 -4.20
C GLY A 197 -3.62 -8.47 -4.00
N ALA A 198 -2.56 -8.43 -4.82
CA ALA A 198 -1.37 -9.25 -4.61
C ALA A 198 -0.50 -8.68 -3.46
N THR A 199 -1.12 -8.39 -2.33
CA THR A 199 -0.49 -7.91 -1.10
C THR A 199 -1.13 -8.58 0.12
N MET A 200 -0.45 -8.54 1.25
CA MET A 200 -0.98 -9.12 2.49
C MET A 200 -2.13 -8.31 3.12
N ASP A 201 -2.25 -7.02 2.78
CA ASP A 201 -3.16 -6.09 3.45
C ASP A 201 -4.46 -5.87 2.68
N TYR A 202 -4.48 -6.12 1.39
CA TYR A 202 -5.58 -5.77 0.50
C TYR A 202 -6.03 -6.94 -0.36
N ALA A 203 -7.34 -7.05 -0.51
CA ALA A 203 -8.00 -7.80 -1.56
C ALA A 203 -8.16 -6.92 -2.82
N PRO A 204 -8.60 -7.47 -3.97
CA PRO A 204 -8.88 -6.68 -5.17
C PRO A 204 -9.70 -5.43 -4.88
N GLY A 205 -9.37 -4.32 -5.56
CA GLY A 205 -10.04 -3.04 -5.37
C GLY A 205 -9.70 -2.33 -4.05
N TYR A 206 -8.56 -2.63 -3.45
CA TYR A 206 -8.10 -2.04 -2.16
C TYR A 206 -9.05 -2.31 -0.98
N LEU A 207 -9.83 -3.38 -1.03
CA LEU A 207 -10.58 -3.84 0.13
C LEU A 207 -9.60 -4.28 1.21
N ALA A 208 -9.77 -3.82 2.44
CA ALA A 208 -8.97 -4.29 3.56
C ALA A 208 -9.14 -5.81 3.73
N TRP A 209 -8.04 -6.56 3.82
CA TRP A 209 -8.15 -7.99 4.04
C TRP A 209 -8.72 -8.28 5.43
N PRO A 210 -9.70 -9.18 5.58
CA PRO A 210 -10.33 -9.46 6.87
C PRO A 210 -9.33 -9.90 7.95
N ILE A 211 -9.52 -9.37 9.15
CA ILE A 211 -8.73 -9.69 10.34
C ILE A 211 -9.62 -10.45 11.31
N GLN A 212 -9.16 -11.61 11.77
CA GLN A 212 -9.95 -12.53 12.60
C GLN A 212 -10.56 -11.87 13.85
N GLN A 213 -9.77 -11.03 14.53
CA GLN A 213 -10.19 -10.36 15.76
C GLN A 213 -11.19 -9.22 15.52
N ASN A 214 -11.13 -8.58 14.36
CA ASN A 214 -11.91 -7.39 14.02
C ASN A 214 -13.12 -7.71 13.14
N HIS A 215 -12.98 -8.72 12.28
CA HIS A 215 -13.91 -9.03 11.19
C HIS A 215 -14.31 -10.51 11.21
N PRO A 216 -14.84 -11.03 12.36
CA PRO A 216 -15.21 -12.44 12.46
C PRO A 216 -16.36 -12.82 11.50
N THR A 217 -17.27 -11.89 11.20
CA THR A 217 -18.41 -12.06 10.30
C THR A 217 -18.43 -11.00 9.22
N LEU A 218 -19.21 -11.22 8.14
CA LEU A 218 -19.41 -10.22 7.09
C LEU A 218 -19.98 -8.90 7.65
N ASP A 219 -20.98 -8.98 8.54
CA ASP A 219 -21.56 -7.78 9.16
C ASP A 219 -20.53 -7.01 9.99
N ALA A 220 -19.68 -7.71 10.74
CA ALA A 220 -18.61 -7.06 11.50
C ALA A 220 -17.58 -6.39 10.57
N TYR A 221 -17.27 -6.98 9.43
CA TYR A 221 -16.42 -6.38 8.42
C TYR A 221 -17.08 -5.13 7.82
N LEU A 222 -18.29 -5.24 7.33
CA LEU A 222 -18.99 -4.13 6.69
C LEU A 222 -19.24 -2.96 7.64
N SER A 223 -19.57 -3.23 8.90
CA SER A 223 -19.80 -2.16 9.89
C SER A 223 -18.55 -1.35 10.23
N LYS A 224 -17.36 -1.97 10.18
CA LYS A 224 -16.09 -1.30 10.49
C LYS A 224 -15.42 -0.66 9.28
N GLU A 225 -15.54 -1.30 8.13
CA GLU A 225 -14.77 -0.94 6.95
C GLU A 225 -15.56 -0.11 5.94
N THR A 226 -16.88 0.02 6.09
CA THR A 226 -17.68 0.87 5.22
C THR A 226 -17.67 2.30 5.73
N TYR A 227 -17.24 3.21 4.89
CA TYR A 227 -17.23 4.65 5.19
C TYR A 227 -18.56 5.28 4.81
N ALA A 228 -18.88 6.40 5.46
CA ALA A 228 -20.12 7.13 5.18
C ALA A 228 -20.10 7.82 3.81
N ASP A 229 -18.91 8.07 3.27
CA ASP A 229 -18.70 8.78 2.01
C ASP A 229 -17.49 8.24 1.23
N GLY A 230 -17.31 8.80 0.03
CA GLY A 230 -16.20 8.47 -0.85
C GLY A 230 -16.30 7.08 -1.50
N TYR A 231 -15.22 6.65 -2.10
CA TYR A 231 -15.15 5.38 -2.83
C TYR A 231 -15.59 4.18 -1.99
N TYR A 232 -15.15 4.14 -0.74
CA TYR A 232 -15.37 3.00 0.16
C TYR A 232 -16.78 2.94 0.79
N MET A 233 -17.67 3.91 0.54
CA MET A 233 -19.10 3.72 0.85
C MET A 233 -19.70 2.53 0.07
N ASN A 234 -19.08 2.12 -1.02
CA ASN A 234 -19.50 1.00 -1.84
C ASN A 234 -18.88 -0.36 -1.40
N LYS A 235 -18.14 -0.42 -0.29
CA LYS A 235 -17.53 -1.69 0.18
C LYS A 235 -18.49 -2.87 0.26
N PRO A 236 -19.75 -2.73 0.71
CA PRO A 236 -20.69 -3.85 0.67
C PRO A 236 -20.83 -4.45 -0.72
N LYS A 237 -20.95 -3.62 -1.76
CA LYS A 237 -21.07 -4.06 -3.15
C LYS A 237 -19.79 -4.73 -3.64
N PHE A 238 -18.63 -4.15 -3.37
CA PHE A 238 -17.34 -4.72 -3.76
C PHE A 238 -17.07 -6.06 -3.09
N MET A 239 -17.33 -6.16 -1.77
CA MET A 239 -17.11 -7.41 -1.04
C MET A 239 -18.03 -8.52 -1.55
N VAL A 240 -19.32 -8.25 -1.70
CA VAL A 240 -20.28 -9.24 -2.20
C VAL A 240 -19.92 -9.68 -3.63
N SER A 241 -19.57 -8.74 -4.52
CA SER A 241 -19.18 -9.07 -5.90
C SER A 241 -17.93 -9.93 -5.95
N MET A 242 -16.91 -9.61 -5.13
CA MET A 242 -15.70 -10.43 -5.04
C MET A 242 -16.02 -11.86 -4.55
N LEU A 243 -16.86 -12.00 -3.53
CA LEU A 243 -17.25 -13.31 -3.01
C LEU A 243 -18.07 -14.09 -4.03
N LYS A 244 -18.96 -13.44 -4.77
CA LYS A 244 -19.72 -14.05 -5.88
C LYS A 244 -18.78 -14.55 -6.99
N GLU A 245 -17.77 -13.78 -7.36
CA GLU A 245 -16.76 -14.21 -8.32
C GLU A 245 -15.99 -15.44 -7.83
N TRP A 246 -15.53 -15.40 -6.59
CA TRP A 246 -14.65 -16.46 -6.07
C TRP A 246 -15.38 -17.76 -5.74
N TYR A 247 -16.64 -17.69 -5.30
CA TYR A 247 -17.40 -18.87 -4.86
C TYR A 247 -18.58 -19.23 -5.79
N GLY A 248 -18.86 -18.40 -6.78
CA GLY A 248 -19.92 -18.65 -7.78
C GLY A 248 -21.28 -18.93 -7.13
N ASP A 249 -21.92 -20.03 -7.54
CA ASP A 249 -23.23 -20.44 -7.04
C ASP A 249 -23.21 -20.86 -5.56
N ASN A 250 -22.04 -21.15 -4.98
CA ASN A 250 -21.93 -21.43 -3.56
C ASN A 250 -22.15 -20.18 -2.70
N ALA A 251 -21.90 -18.99 -3.24
CA ALA A 251 -22.06 -17.71 -2.52
C ALA A 251 -23.51 -17.23 -2.58
N THR A 252 -24.25 -17.39 -1.50
CA THR A 252 -25.65 -16.96 -1.37
C THR A 252 -25.83 -16.01 -0.19
N ALA A 253 -26.92 -15.25 -0.16
CA ALA A 253 -27.21 -14.34 0.94
C ALA A 253 -27.36 -15.09 2.28
N GLU A 254 -27.93 -16.31 2.26
CA GLU A 254 -28.16 -17.14 3.45
C GLU A 254 -26.86 -17.58 4.13
N ASN A 255 -25.76 -17.69 3.38
CA ASN A 255 -24.45 -18.07 3.90
C ASN A 255 -23.44 -16.92 3.91
N ASN A 256 -23.92 -15.67 3.92
CA ASN A 256 -23.08 -14.46 3.87
C ASN A 256 -22.09 -14.49 2.70
N TYR A 257 -22.51 -15.00 1.55
CA TYR A 257 -21.71 -15.12 0.34
C TYR A 257 -20.40 -15.91 0.54
N CYS A 258 -20.40 -16.91 1.41
CA CYS A 258 -19.21 -17.68 1.77
C CYS A 258 -18.10 -16.88 2.48
N TYR A 259 -18.40 -15.72 3.06
CA TYR A 259 -17.42 -14.89 3.79
C TYR A 259 -16.64 -15.66 4.86
N ASP A 260 -17.29 -16.62 5.52
CA ASP A 260 -16.68 -17.44 6.57
C ASP A 260 -15.59 -18.38 6.05
N LEU A 261 -15.60 -18.67 4.76
CA LEU A 261 -14.58 -19.48 4.09
C LEU A 261 -13.31 -18.68 3.73
N LEU A 262 -13.35 -17.33 3.76
CA LEU A 262 -12.15 -16.52 3.55
C LEU A 262 -11.13 -16.79 4.65
N PRO A 263 -9.86 -17.05 4.31
CA PRO A 263 -8.80 -17.01 5.30
C PRO A 263 -8.71 -15.60 5.88
N LYS A 264 -8.56 -15.48 7.20
CA LYS A 264 -8.50 -14.19 7.88
C LYS A 264 -7.11 -14.00 8.48
N ARG A 265 -6.55 -12.82 8.35
CA ARG A 265 -5.29 -12.44 9.00
C ARG A 265 -5.48 -12.43 10.52
N SER A 266 -4.39 -12.56 11.24
CA SER A 266 -4.39 -12.48 12.70
C SER A 266 -3.53 -11.30 13.16
N LEU A 267 -4.03 -10.50 14.10
CA LEU A 267 -3.22 -9.45 14.77
C LEU A 267 -2.07 -10.02 15.63
N LYS A 268 -2.06 -11.34 15.84
CA LYS A 268 -0.97 -12.01 16.55
C LYS A 268 0.28 -12.23 15.71
N HIS A 269 0.17 -12.06 14.39
CA HIS A 269 1.26 -12.25 13.45
C HIS A 269 1.53 -10.96 12.68
N ASN A 270 2.79 -10.73 12.39
CA ASN A 270 3.24 -9.69 11.47
C ASN A 270 3.62 -10.36 10.15
N ASP A 271 2.81 -10.20 9.13
CA ASP A 271 2.96 -10.89 7.84
C ASP A 271 3.98 -10.22 6.90
N SER A 272 4.77 -9.25 7.38
CA SER A 272 5.82 -8.63 6.59
C SER A 272 7.05 -9.55 6.43
N THR A 273 7.90 -9.27 5.44
CA THR A 273 8.96 -10.17 4.99
C THR A 273 9.94 -10.57 6.10
N ILE A 274 10.49 -9.62 6.84
CA ILE A 274 11.48 -9.91 7.90
C ILE A 274 10.91 -10.82 9.00
N PRO A 275 9.74 -10.52 9.61
CA PRO A 275 9.10 -11.44 10.55
C PRO A 275 8.81 -12.82 9.98
N THR A 276 8.45 -12.93 8.70
CA THR A 276 8.22 -14.21 8.04
C THR A 276 9.46 -15.12 8.12
N PHE A 277 10.68 -14.59 7.91
CA PHE A 277 11.89 -15.36 8.11
C PHE A 277 12.12 -15.77 9.57
N HIS A 278 11.70 -14.97 10.56
CA HIS A 278 11.75 -15.38 11.96
C HIS A 278 10.80 -16.54 12.24
N TYR A 279 9.57 -16.51 11.69
CA TYR A 279 8.61 -17.62 11.82
C TYR A 279 9.10 -18.91 11.14
N MET A 280 9.80 -18.81 10.01
CA MET A 280 10.48 -19.95 9.40
C MET A 280 11.58 -20.49 10.32
N ALA A 281 12.40 -19.62 10.91
CA ALA A 281 13.48 -20.02 11.83
C ALA A 281 12.95 -20.76 13.07
N GLU A 282 11.77 -20.37 13.55
CA GLU A 282 11.05 -20.95 14.66
C GLU A 282 10.20 -22.18 14.27
N ASN A 283 10.31 -22.63 13.03
CA ASN A 283 9.58 -23.78 12.50
C ASN A 283 8.03 -23.63 12.49
N GLN A 284 7.54 -22.39 12.49
CA GLN A 284 6.12 -22.10 12.38
C GLN A 284 5.66 -22.13 10.90
N ILE A 285 6.56 -21.87 9.95
CA ILE A 285 6.33 -21.98 8.52
C ILE A 285 7.15 -23.15 7.99
N LYS A 286 6.47 -24.10 7.33
CA LYS A 286 7.04 -25.35 6.82
C LYS A 286 7.35 -25.30 5.34
N GLY A 287 6.60 -24.56 4.57
CA GLY A 287 6.71 -24.46 3.13
C GLY A 287 6.74 -23.01 2.66
N TYR A 288 7.43 -22.74 1.57
CA TYR A 288 7.58 -21.40 1.04
C TYR A 288 7.40 -21.38 -0.48
N LEU A 289 6.50 -20.50 -0.95
CA LEU A 289 6.28 -20.23 -2.37
C LEU A 289 6.93 -18.92 -2.73
N VAL A 290 7.90 -18.95 -3.64
CA VAL A 290 8.68 -17.78 -4.09
C VAL A 290 8.37 -17.52 -5.55
N TRP A 291 7.82 -16.36 -5.85
CA TRP A 291 7.47 -15.93 -7.20
C TRP A 291 8.20 -14.65 -7.58
N GLY A 292 9.12 -14.75 -8.57
CA GLY A 292 9.83 -13.60 -9.12
C GLY A 292 10.60 -12.77 -8.09
N MET A 293 11.06 -13.40 -7.01
CA MET A 293 11.80 -12.77 -5.92
C MET A 293 13.03 -13.58 -5.57
N ASN A 294 14.10 -12.91 -5.14
CA ASN A 294 15.36 -13.56 -4.79
C ASN A 294 15.80 -13.27 -3.34
N PRO A 295 15.03 -13.69 -2.32
CA PRO A 295 15.28 -13.34 -0.92
C PRO A 295 16.65 -13.79 -0.40
N ALA A 296 17.24 -14.88 -0.90
CA ALA A 296 18.59 -15.29 -0.53
C ALA A 296 19.68 -14.30 -0.96
N HIS A 297 19.34 -13.29 -1.77
CA HIS A 297 20.23 -12.22 -2.21
C HIS A 297 19.72 -10.82 -1.80
N SER A 298 18.42 -10.55 -1.89
CA SER A 298 17.85 -9.21 -1.75
C SER A 298 17.49 -8.82 -0.31
N GLU A 299 17.33 -9.79 0.58
CA GLU A 299 16.97 -9.50 1.97
C GLU A 299 18.16 -8.89 2.77
N PRO A 300 17.88 -8.05 3.79
CA PRO A 300 18.93 -7.32 4.51
C PRO A 300 19.99 -8.20 5.17
N ASN A 301 19.63 -9.39 5.64
CA ASN A 301 20.56 -10.36 6.24
C ASN A 301 20.58 -11.66 5.44
N THR A 302 21.23 -11.64 4.29
CA THR A 302 21.24 -12.78 3.35
C THR A 302 21.81 -14.05 3.94
N LYS A 303 22.80 -13.97 4.85
CA LYS A 303 23.33 -15.14 5.55
C LYS A 303 22.25 -15.82 6.39
N TYR A 304 21.57 -15.05 7.23
CA TYR A 304 20.46 -15.54 8.05
C TYR A 304 19.33 -16.11 7.17
N CYS A 305 18.96 -15.41 6.10
CA CYS A 305 17.90 -15.88 5.20
C CYS A 305 18.25 -17.26 4.59
N ARG A 306 19.49 -17.46 4.11
CA ARG A 306 19.94 -18.74 3.56
C ARG A 306 19.92 -19.85 4.61
N GLU A 307 20.40 -19.59 5.82
CA GLU A 307 20.35 -20.54 6.93
C GLU A 307 18.91 -20.95 7.26
N VAL A 308 17.99 -20.00 7.25
CA VAL A 308 16.56 -20.23 7.53
C VAL A 308 15.87 -20.99 6.42
N LEU A 309 16.14 -20.68 5.15
CA LEU A 309 15.62 -21.43 4.01
C LEU A 309 15.99 -22.92 4.06
N GLY A 310 17.15 -23.25 4.66
CA GLY A 310 17.59 -24.62 4.85
C GLY A 310 16.81 -25.44 5.90
N LYS A 311 15.91 -24.80 6.65
CA LYS A 311 15.10 -25.45 7.69
C LYS A 311 13.66 -25.78 7.25
N LEU A 312 13.26 -25.35 6.06
CA LEU A 312 11.92 -25.63 5.53
C LEU A 312 11.79 -27.11 5.13
N ASP A 313 10.58 -27.64 5.17
CA ASP A 313 10.30 -28.96 4.60
C ASP A 313 10.38 -28.93 3.07
N TRP A 314 9.86 -27.84 2.47
CA TRP A 314 9.90 -27.65 1.02
C TRP A 314 9.86 -26.16 0.63
N MET A 315 10.36 -25.88 -0.58
CA MET A 315 10.27 -24.57 -1.20
C MET A 315 9.99 -24.72 -2.71
N ILE A 316 9.04 -23.95 -3.21
CA ILE A 316 8.77 -23.81 -4.65
C ILE A 316 9.25 -22.45 -5.09
N VAL A 317 10.12 -22.41 -6.10
CA VAL A 317 10.62 -21.17 -6.70
C VAL A 317 10.17 -21.12 -8.15
N ALA A 318 9.30 -20.15 -8.47
CA ALA A 318 8.93 -19.85 -9.84
C ALA A 318 9.68 -18.60 -10.30
N ASP A 319 10.65 -18.78 -11.17
CA ASP A 319 11.52 -17.72 -11.64
C ASP A 319 12.03 -18.01 -13.07
N TRP A 320 12.60 -16.99 -13.69
CA TRP A 320 13.19 -17.10 -15.03
C TRP A 320 14.51 -17.85 -15.03
N PHE A 321 15.26 -17.73 -13.94
CA PHE A 321 16.58 -18.34 -13.76
C PHE A 321 16.67 -19.03 -12.39
N ALA A 322 17.62 -19.97 -12.30
CA ALA A 322 17.98 -20.58 -11.03
C ALA A 322 18.83 -19.59 -10.20
N THR A 323 18.16 -18.62 -9.60
CA THR A 323 18.76 -17.58 -8.77
C THR A 323 19.35 -18.13 -7.47
N GLU A 324 19.98 -17.27 -6.66
CA GLU A 324 20.55 -17.66 -5.35
C GLU A 324 19.49 -18.27 -4.42
N THR A 325 18.25 -17.86 -4.52
CA THR A 325 17.16 -18.48 -3.74
C THR A 325 16.90 -19.91 -4.19
N ALA A 326 16.81 -20.13 -5.50
CA ALA A 326 16.58 -21.46 -6.04
C ALA A 326 17.77 -22.40 -5.82
N THR A 327 18.96 -21.88 -5.55
CA THR A 327 20.19 -22.63 -5.39
C THR A 327 20.96 -22.27 -4.10
N PHE A 328 20.25 -21.85 -3.06
CA PHE A 328 20.85 -21.28 -1.84
C PHE A 328 21.84 -22.22 -1.15
N TRP A 329 21.66 -23.53 -1.29
CA TRP A 329 22.58 -24.54 -0.73
C TRP A 329 24.00 -24.53 -1.35
N LYS A 330 24.15 -23.85 -2.50
CA LYS A 330 25.48 -23.69 -3.15
C LYS A 330 26.24 -22.47 -2.62
N ALA A 331 25.65 -21.67 -1.73
CA ALA A 331 26.31 -20.49 -1.20
C ALA A 331 27.54 -20.86 -0.33
N PRO A 332 28.57 -20.01 -0.28
CA PRO A 332 29.72 -20.21 0.56
C PRO A 332 29.33 -20.44 2.03
N GLY A 333 29.88 -21.48 2.65
CA GLY A 333 29.60 -21.85 4.04
C GLY A 333 28.35 -22.69 4.26
N MET A 334 27.54 -22.93 3.24
CA MET A 334 26.43 -23.88 3.33
C MET A 334 26.93 -25.30 3.18
N LYS A 335 26.27 -26.22 3.86
CA LYS A 335 26.58 -27.67 3.79
C LYS A 335 25.33 -28.39 3.26
N PRO A 336 25.30 -28.74 1.98
CA PRO A 336 24.11 -29.34 1.35
C PRO A 336 23.60 -30.58 2.07
N GLU A 337 24.51 -31.37 2.65
CA GLU A 337 24.18 -32.58 3.41
C GLU A 337 23.42 -32.34 4.72
N GLU A 338 23.45 -31.12 5.25
CA GLU A 338 22.75 -30.71 6.46
C GLU A 338 21.39 -30.04 6.15
N ILE A 339 21.08 -29.77 4.87
CA ILE A 339 19.88 -29.06 4.43
C ILE A 339 18.73 -30.03 4.24
N GLN A 340 17.59 -29.76 4.91
CA GLN A 340 16.39 -30.60 4.83
C GLN A 340 15.44 -30.18 3.71
N THR A 341 15.51 -28.94 3.27
CA THR A 341 14.55 -28.34 2.33
C THR A 341 14.60 -28.98 0.96
N THR A 342 13.48 -29.53 0.50
CA THR A 342 13.31 -29.93 -0.90
C THR A 342 12.94 -28.70 -1.73
N VAL A 343 13.73 -28.38 -2.76
CA VAL A 343 13.49 -27.22 -3.63
C VAL A 343 12.94 -27.69 -4.99
N TYR A 344 11.81 -27.14 -5.35
CA TYR A 344 11.18 -27.33 -6.67
C TYR A 344 11.34 -26.05 -7.47
N MET A 345 12.15 -26.09 -8.54
CA MET A 345 12.31 -24.98 -9.46
C MET A 345 11.31 -25.12 -10.61
N LEU A 346 10.42 -24.13 -10.75
CA LEU A 346 9.44 -24.05 -11.84
C LEU A 346 9.85 -22.93 -12.81
N PRO A 347 10.12 -23.24 -14.08
CA PRO A 347 10.49 -22.21 -15.04
C PRO A 347 9.31 -21.32 -15.36
N ALA A 348 9.43 -20.03 -15.09
CA ALA A 348 8.42 -19.01 -15.37
C ALA A 348 8.69 -18.32 -16.71
N ALA A 349 7.63 -17.96 -17.42
CA ALA A 349 7.70 -17.21 -18.66
C ALA A 349 8.18 -15.77 -18.42
N LEU A 350 8.98 -15.26 -19.34
CA LEU A 350 9.40 -13.86 -19.39
C LEU A 350 8.21 -12.92 -19.67
N ILE A 351 8.38 -11.62 -19.40
CA ILE A 351 7.29 -10.65 -19.52
C ILE A 351 6.73 -10.52 -20.95
N TYR A 352 7.53 -10.77 -21.98
CA TYR A 352 7.10 -10.76 -23.38
C TYR A 352 6.65 -12.13 -23.90
N GLU A 353 6.79 -13.18 -23.09
CA GLU A 353 6.32 -14.55 -23.35
C GLU A 353 4.94 -14.82 -22.76
N LYS A 354 4.33 -13.85 -22.12
CA LYS A 354 3.01 -13.94 -21.48
C LYS A 354 2.17 -12.69 -21.77
N GLU A 355 0.87 -12.86 -21.69
CA GLU A 355 -0.12 -11.79 -21.82
C GLU A 355 -0.58 -11.33 -20.44
N GLY A 356 -1.01 -10.07 -20.34
CA GLY A 356 -1.54 -9.51 -19.09
C GLY A 356 -1.50 -8.00 -19.05
N SER A 357 -1.82 -7.43 -17.89
CA SER A 357 -1.85 -5.99 -17.70
C SER A 357 -0.68 -5.47 -16.85
N ILE A 358 -0.33 -4.23 -17.08
CA ILE A 358 0.59 -3.45 -16.24
C ILE A 358 -0.05 -2.09 -15.95
N ALA A 359 -0.08 -1.69 -14.68
CA ALA A 359 -0.49 -0.37 -14.27
C ALA A 359 0.73 0.46 -13.82
N ASN A 360 0.80 1.72 -14.24
CA ASN A 360 1.83 2.64 -13.82
C ASN A 360 1.32 3.65 -12.77
N SER A 361 2.24 4.47 -12.22
CA SER A 361 1.90 5.48 -11.20
C SER A 361 0.96 6.57 -11.71
N GLY A 362 0.83 6.76 -13.02
CA GLY A 362 -0.17 7.63 -13.67
C GLY A 362 -1.55 7.01 -13.75
N ARG A 363 -1.77 5.82 -13.18
CA ARG A 363 -3.01 5.04 -13.24
C ARG A 363 -3.41 4.61 -14.65
N TRP A 364 -2.44 4.40 -15.50
CA TRP A 364 -2.67 3.85 -16.83
C TRP A 364 -2.59 2.33 -16.74
N LEU A 365 -3.70 1.64 -17.02
CA LEU A 365 -3.73 0.21 -17.20
C LEU A 365 -3.42 -0.09 -18.67
N GLN A 366 -2.32 -0.79 -18.89
CA GLN A 366 -1.83 -1.14 -20.22
C GLN A 366 -1.95 -2.65 -20.40
N TRP A 367 -2.62 -3.09 -21.47
CA TRP A 367 -2.64 -4.51 -21.83
C TRP A 367 -1.44 -4.84 -22.70
N ARG A 368 -0.73 -5.90 -22.35
CA ARG A 368 0.37 -6.45 -23.13
C ARG A 368 0.00 -7.77 -23.72
N GLN A 369 0.16 -7.88 -25.02
CA GLN A 369 0.01 -9.15 -25.73
C GLN A 369 1.32 -9.93 -25.67
N LYS A 370 1.19 -11.26 -25.66
CA LYS A 370 2.34 -12.16 -25.80
C LYS A 370 3.00 -11.94 -27.14
N ALA A 371 4.30 -11.70 -27.16
CA ALA A 371 5.07 -11.48 -28.39
C ALA A 371 5.68 -12.77 -28.94
N VAL A 372 6.10 -13.69 -28.09
CA VAL A 372 6.70 -14.98 -28.45
C VAL A 372 6.23 -16.07 -27.49
N GLU A 373 6.34 -17.33 -27.89
CA GLU A 373 6.03 -18.45 -27.02
C GLU A 373 7.14 -18.64 -25.96
N PRO A 374 6.77 -19.07 -24.72
CA PRO A 374 7.74 -19.37 -23.69
C PRO A 374 8.73 -20.46 -24.11
N ALA A 375 9.98 -20.31 -23.72
CA ALA A 375 11.03 -21.27 -24.03
C ALA A 375 10.85 -22.57 -23.23
N GLY A 376 11.08 -23.71 -23.88
CA GLY A 376 11.12 -25.02 -23.24
C GLY A 376 9.82 -25.39 -22.50
N GLN A 377 9.91 -25.60 -21.19
CA GLN A 377 8.78 -25.93 -20.32
C GLN A 377 8.23 -24.73 -19.54
N ALA A 378 8.74 -23.54 -19.79
CA ALA A 378 8.33 -22.34 -19.06
C ALA A 378 6.83 -22.06 -19.26
N LYS A 379 6.17 -21.62 -18.20
CA LYS A 379 4.75 -21.28 -18.17
C LYS A 379 4.57 -19.90 -17.55
N SER A 380 3.47 -19.22 -17.92
CA SER A 380 3.10 -17.99 -17.23
C SER A 380 2.80 -18.27 -15.75
N ASP A 381 3.03 -17.26 -14.90
CA ASP A 381 2.70 -17.36 -13.47
C ASP A 381 1.25 -17.74 -13.26
N PHE A 382 0.34 -17.18 -14.05
CA PHE A 382 -1.08 -17.52 -14.07
C PHE A 382 -1.31 -19.01 -14.33
N GLU A 383 -0.66 -19.59 -15.33
CA GLU A 383 -0.79 -21.01 -15.67
C GLU A 383 -0.21 -21.90 -14.55
N ILE A 384 0.96 -21.53 -13.99
CA ILE A 384 1.58 -22.27 -12.89
C ILE A 384 0.67 -22.27 -11.66
N MET A 385 0.19 -21.09 -11.24
CA MET A 385 -0.67 -20.95 -10.06
C MET A 385 -1.99 -21.70 -10.24
N THR A 386 -2.64 -21.55 -11.39
CA THR A 386 -3.94 -22.20 -11.66
C THR A 386 -3.80 -23.73 -11.69
N ARG A 387 -2.76 -24.25 -12.33
CA ARG A 387 -2.50 -25.71 -12.36
C ARG A 387 -2.22 -26.26 -10.97
N LEU A 388 -1.40 -25.55 -10.18
CA LEU A 388 -1.06 -25.94 -8.81
C LEU A 388 -2.33 -25.95 -7.94
N PHE A 389 -3.11 -24.86 -7.97
CA PHE A 389 -4.35 -24.74 -7.20
C PHE A 389 -5.36 -25.83 -7.59
N ASN A 390 -5.61 -26.05 -8.88
CA ASN A 390 -6.55 -27.06 -9.35
C ASN A 390 -6.12 -28.47 -8.93
N ARG A 391 -4.82 -28.76 -8.92
CA ARG A 391 -4.33 -30.05 -8.42
C ARG A 391 -4.52 -30.22 -6.92
N ILE A 392 -4.26 -29.17 -6.14
CA ILE A 392 -4.53 -29.15 -4.69
C ILE A 392 -6.02 -29.36 -4.44
N ALA A 393 -6.89 -28.62 -5.12
CA ALA A 393 -8.34 -28.75 -4.97
C ALA A 393 -8.84 -30.16 -5.35
N GLN A 394 -8.25 -30.79 -6.38
CA GLN A 394 -8.53 -32.17 -6.74
C GLN A 394 -8.15 -33.13 -5.61
N LEU A 395 -6.97 -33.00 -5.05
CA LEU A 395 -6.51 -33.82 -3.93
C LEU A 395 -7.42 -33.66 -2.70
N TYR A 396 -7.80 -32.43 -2.38
CA TYR A 396 -8.74 -32.16 -1.29
C TYR A 396 -10.11 -32.80 -1.51
N ARG A 397 -10.61 -32.87 -2.74
CA ARG A 397 -11.86 -33.60 -3.05
C ARG A 397 -11.71 -35.11 -2.91
N GLN A 398 -10.52 -35.64 -3.20
CA GLN A 398 -10.26 -37.11 -3.17
C GLN A 398 -9.89 -37.62 -1.78
N GLU A 399 -9.07 -36.88 -1.04
CA GLU A 399 -8.41 -37.33 0.19
C GLU A 399 -8.87 -36.56 1.42
N GLY A 400 -9.63 -35.47 1.25
CA GLY A 400 -9.97 -34.55 2.33
C GLY A 400 -8.81 -33.65 2.72
N GLY A 401 -8.89 -33.05 3.89
CA GLY A 401 -7.86 -32.14 4.41
C GLY A 401 -8.42 -31.21 5.46
N VAL A 402 -7.58 -30.31 5.96
CA VAL A 402 -7.99 -29.28 6.91
C VAL A 402 -8.82 -28.21 6.20
N ASN A 403 -10.00 -27.88 6.71
CA ASN A 403 -10.90 -26.88 6.14
C ASN A 403 -11.18 -27.09 4.63
N PRO A 404 -11.67 -28.24 4.19
CA PRO A 404 -11.76 -28.59 2.78
C PRO A 404 -12.61 -27.61 1.97
N ASP A 405 -13.64 -27.02 2.53
CA ASP A 405 -14.54 -26.07 1.88
C ASP A 405 -13.81 -24.79 1.43
N GLN A 406 -12.80 -24.35 2.17
CA GLN A 406 -11.98 -23.19 1.80
C GLN A 406 -11.20 -23.39 0.50
N VAL A 407 -10.96 -24.65 0.11
CA VAL A 407 -10.21 -24.99 -1.10
C VAL A 407 -11.15 -25.48 -2.21
N THR A 408 -12.14 -26.31 -1.86
CA THR A 408 -12.95 -27.02 -2.85
C THR A 408 -14.13 -26.20 -3.40
N LYS A 409 -14.59 -25.17 -2.67
CA LYS A 409 -15.68 -24.29 -3.10
C LYS A 409 -15.22 -23.06 -3.88
N VAL A 410 -13.92 -22.80 -3.94
CA VAL A 410 -13.36 -21.69 -4.71
C VAL A 410 -13.34 -22.04 -6.20
N ASN A 411 -13.76 -21.08 -7.02
CA ASN A 411 -13.78 -21.19 -8.47
C ASN A 411 -12.75 -20.24 -9.11
N TRP A 412 -11.51 -20.69 -9.21
CA TRP A 412 -10.41 -19.93 -9.82
C TRP A 412 -9.89 -20.60 -11.11
N ASP A 413 -10.76 -21.31 -11.83
CA ASP A 413 -10.43 -21.97 -13.08
C ASP A 413 -10.88 -21.12 -14.28
N TYR A 414 -10.14 -20.05 -14.53
CA TYR A 414 -10.43 -19.07 -15.57
C TYR A 414 -10.10 -19.61 -16.96
N ARG A 415 -11.14 -19.91 -17.75
CA ARG A 415 -11.02 -20.53 -19.08
C ARG A 415 -11.79 -19.77 -20.15
N ASN A 416 -11.29 -19.86 -21.38
CA ASN A 416 -12.04 -19.45 -22.56
C ASN A 416 -13.13 -20.48 -22.92
N PRO A 417 -14.02 -20.17 -23.88
CA PRO A 417 -15.06 -21.11 -24.32
C PRO A 417 -14.55 -22.45 -24.89
N GLN A 418 -13.27 -22.53 -25.28
CA GLN A 418 -12.59 -23.73 -25.74
C GLN A 418 -11.99 -24.57 -24.61
N GLY A 419 -12.19 -24.15 -23.35
CA GLY A 419 -11.70 -24.83 -22.17
C GLY A 419 -10.20 -24.62 -21.87
N GLN A 420 -9.53 -23.68 -22.54
CA GLN A 420 -8.13 -23.34 -22.31
C GLN A 420 -8.03 -22.24 -21.24
N LEU A 421 -6.99 -22.28 -20.42
CA LEU A 421 -6.70 -21.21 -19.45
C LEU A 421 -6.54 -19.87 -20.18
N ASP A 422 -7.22 -18.83 -19.71
CA ASP A 422 -7.28 -17.54 -20.36
C ASP A 422 -7.18 -16.38 -19.36
N ILE A 423 -6.10 -15.63 -19.42
CA ILE A 423 -5.89 -14.45 -18.58
C ILE A 423 -6.93 -13.34 -18.86
N LYS A 424 -7.57 -13.32 -20.03
CA LYS A 424 -8.65 -12.39 -20.34
C LYS A 424 -9.92 -12.69 -19.54
N ALA A 425 -10.14 -13.96 -19.17
CA ALA A 425 -11.21 -14.31 -18.26
C ALA A 425 -10.98 -13.71 -16.86
N VAL A 426 -9.72 -13.65 -16.39
CA VAL A 426 -9.38 -12.93 -15.16
C VAL A 426 -9.64 -11.44 -15.30
N ALA A 427 -9.26 -10.82 -16.42
CA ALA A 427 -9.53 -9.40 -16.66
C ALA A 427 -11.04 -9.11 -16.73
N HIS A 428 -11.84 -10.03 -17.28
CA HIS A 428 -13.30 -9.96 -17.30
C HIS A 428 -13.86 -9.96 -15.86
N ALA A 429 -13.39 -10.87 -15.02
CA ALA A 429 -13.77 -10.95 -13.61
C ALA A 429 -13.41 -9.66 -12.84
N ILE A 430 -12.18 -9.16 -12.98
CA ILE A 430 -11.73 -7.92 -12.32
C ILE A 430 -12.54 -6.70 -12.79
N ASN A 431 -12.95 -6.65 -14.05
CA ASN A 431 -13.81 -5.57 -14.54
C ASN A 431 -15.20 -5.58 -13.88
N GLY A 432 -15.69 -6.75 -13.51
CA GLY A 432 -17.02 -6.99 -12.99
C GLY A 432 -18.08 -7.20 -14.08
N TYR A 433 -19.04 -8.04 -13.78
CA TYR A 433 -20.11 -8.41 -14.70
C TYR A 433 -21.43 -8.73 -13.96
N ASN A 434 -22.52 -8.70 -14.68
CA ASN A 434 -23.83 -9.15 -14.17
C ASN A 434 -23.87 -10.69 -14.17
N THR A 435 -24.13 -11.30 -13.03
CA THR A 435 -24.06 -12.77 -12.84
C THR A 435 -25.09 -13.54 -13.64
N LYS A 436 -26.24 -12.93 -13.98
CA LYS A 436 -27.33 -13.55 -14.74
C LYS A 436 -27.10 -13.50 -16.25
N THR A 437 -26.52 -12.39 -16.73
CA THR A 437 -26.40 -12.13 -18.17
C THR A 437 -24.99 -12.26 -18.72
N GLY A 438 -23.96 -12.30 -17.83
CA GLY A 438 -22.55 -12.25 -18.20
C GLY A 438 -22.07 -10.92 -18.77
N LYS A 439 -22.94 -9.88 -18.81
CA LYS A 439 -22.60 -8.60 -19.41
C LYS A 439 -21.66 -7.82 -18.52
N LEU A 440 -20.55 -7.33 -19.08
CA LEU A 440 -19.60 -6.46 -18.41
C LEU A 440 -20.27 -5.19 -17.86
N LEU A 441 -19.87 -4.79 -16.67
CA LEU A 441 -20.29 -3.54 -16.06
C LEU A 441 -19.54 -2.36 -16.72
N LYS A 442 -20.21 -1.22 -16.82
CA LYS A 442 -19.60 0.02 -17.31
C LYS A 442 -18.75 0.71 -16.25
N GLY A 443 -18.94 0.36 -14.99
CA GLY A 443 -18.18 0.86 -13.86
C GLY A 443 -18.82 0.45 -12.54
N TYR A 444 -18.15 0.76 -11.44
CA TYR A 444 -18.55 0.37 -10.08
C TYR A 444 -19.95 0.89 -9.66
N GLY A 445 -20.47 1.90 -10.33
CA GLY A 445 -21.84 2.39 -10.09
C GLY A 445 -22.93 1.37 -10.42
N GLU A 446 -22.63 0.37 -11.25
CA GLU A 446 -23.57 -0.72 -11.60
C GLU A 446 -23.45 -1.93 -10.67
N LEU A 447 -22.50 -1.93 -9.72
CA LEU A 447 -22.38 -2.99 -8.72
C LEU A 447 -23.56 -3.00 -7.76
N THR A 448 -24.00 -4.20 -7.36
CA THR A 448 -25.08 -4.41 -6.40
C THR A 448 -24.57 -5.11 -5.14
N ALA A 449 -25.30 -5.02 -4.04
CA ALA A 449 -24.97 -5.70 -2.79
C ALA A 449 -25.79 -6.97 -2.55
N ASP A 450 -26.64 -7.34 -3.51
CA ASP A 450 -27.55 -8.48 -3.46
C ASP A 450 -27.06 -9.72 -4.21
N GLY A 451 -25.85 -9.68 -4.77
CA GLY A 451 -25.22 -10.78 -5.48
C GLY A 451 -25.60 -10.88 -6.97
N ASP A 452 -26.27 -9.88 -7.55
CA ASP A 452 -26.54 -9.83 -8.98
C ASP A 452 -25.33 -9.42 -9.82
N THR A 453 -24.24 -9.02 -9.17
CA THR A 453 -22.95 -8.70 -9.80
C THR A 453 -21.80 -9.44 -9.14
N ALA A 454 -20.77 -9.72 -9.95
CA ALA A 454 -19.52 -10.34 -9.53
C ALA A 454 -18.33 -9.56 -10.11
#